data_9882d9ae5a17f236d0c16583bbaa7ae8
#
_entry.id   9882d9ae5a17f236d0c16583bbaa7ae8
#
_cell.length_a   1.000
_cell.length_b   1.000
_cell.length_c   1.000
_cell.angle_alpha   90.00
_cell.angle_beta   90.00
_cell.angle_gamma   90.00
#
_symmetry.space_group_name_H-M   'P 1'
#
loop_
_entity.id
_entity.type
_entity.pdbx_description
1 polymer ?
#
loop_
_entity_poly.entity_id
_entity_poly.type
_entity_poly.pdbx_seq_one_letter_code
_entity_poly.pdbx_strand_id
1 'polypeptide(L)'
;MRNRVKGMKKPEAARRGMRGASAIEFAMVAPVFLFMTFALIEYAVIFGALFCLNSATAEAARRTTVFQTGFTENSYVGFAQTALNNALPTYIGAFKSNVTQTATLENCGTERCVRIKAVYSNYAANPLVFHFPQFILPSQLSSESVARIEVDPLAN
;
A
#
# COMPACT_ATOMS: atom_id res chain seq x y z
N MET A 1 -64.41 31.09 43.57
CA MET A 1 -64.45 30.02 42.57
C MET A 1 -63.11 29.89 41.89
N ARG A 2 -62.31 28.84 42.17
CA ARG A 2 -60.94 28.63 41.61
C ARG A 2 -61.01 27.51 40.57
N ASN A 3 -60.95 27.89 39.28
CA ASN A 3 -60.86 26.93 38.17
C ASN A 3 -59.45 26.31 38.13
N ARG A 4 -59.35 25.01 38.49
CA ARG A 4 -58.14 24.17 38.29
C ARG A 4 -58.08 23.80 36.80
N VAL A 5 -57.15 24.39 36.07
CA VAL A 5 -56.77 23.92 34.72
C VAL A 5 -56.07 22.58 34.88
N LYS A 6 -56.69 21.49 34.46
CA LYS A 6 -56.15 20.12 34.38
C LYS A 6 -55.09 20.08 33.28
N GLY A 7 -53.82 20.05 33.67
CA GLY A 7 -52.72 19.87 32.74
C GLY A 7 -52.83 18.55 31.98
N MET A 8 -53.06 18.60 30.70
CA MET A 8 -53.00 17.43 29.79
C MET A 8 -51.59 16.88 29.76
N LYS A 9 -51.40 15.72 30.42
CA LYS A 9 -50.16 14.92 30.23
C LYS A 9 -50.12 14.43 28.77
N LYS A 10 -49.16 14.90 27.99
CA LYS A 10 -48.87 14.37 26.63
C LYS A 10 -48.54 12.88 26.74
N PRO A 11 -49.09 12.02 25.83
CA PRO A 11 -48.89 10.59 25.94
C PRO A 11 -47.43 10.22 25.68
N GLU A 12 -46.80 9.59 26.67
CA GLU A 12 -45.40 9.06 26.60
C GLU A 12 -45.19 8.03 25.50
N ALA A 13 -46.28 7.42 25.00
CA ALA A 13 -46.27 6.45 23.92
C ALA A 13 -45.74 7.01 22.59
N ALA A 14 -45.97 8.30 22.28
CA ALA A 14 -45.49 8.93 21.07
C ALA A 14 -43.94 9.11 20.99
N ARG A 15 -43.28 9.20 22.14
CA ARG A 15 -41.83 9.30 22.26
C ARG A 15 -41.09 7.97 22.01
N ARG A 16 -41.73 6.83 22.30
CA ARG A 16 -41.15 5.48 22.10
C ARG A 16 -41.14 5.08 20.61
N GLY A 17 -42.16 5.44 19.86
CA GLY A 17 -42.22 5.14 18.41
C GLY A 17 -41.16 5.85 17.59
N MET A 18 -40.83 7.11 17.91
CA MET A 18 -39.80 7.89 17.19
C MET A 18 -38.38 7.36 17.43
N ARG A 19 -38.09 6.79 18.60
CA ARG A 19 -36.76 6.20 18.88
C ARG A 19 -36.51 4.91 18.12
N GLY A 20 -37.54 4.12 17.81
CA GLY A 20 -37.42 2.92 16.99
C GLY A 20 -37.19 3.20 15.51
N ALA A 21 -37.85 4.22 14.93
CA ALA A 21 -37.65 4.61 13.55
C ALA A 21 -36.21 5.07 13.27
N SER A 22 -35.65 5.95 14.10
CA SER A 22 -34.26 6.40 13.97
C SER A 22 -33.24 5.25 14.10
N ALA A 23 -33.52 4.25 14.93
CA ALA A 23 -32.64 3.10 15.07
C ALA A 23 -32.62 2.23 13.79
N ILE A 24 -33.76 2.08 13.11
CA ILE A 24 -33.83 1.35 11.84
C ILE A 24 -33.13 2.10 10.73
N GLU A 25 -33.32 3.41 10.63
CA GLU A 25 -32.60 4.25 9.65
C GLU A 25 -31.09 4.16 9.85
N PHE A 26 -30.63 4.28 11.08
CA PHE A 26 -29.22 4.11 11.42
C PHE A 26 -28.69 2.72 11.05
N ALA A 27 -29.46 1.67 11.36
CA ALA A 27 -29.06 0.30 11.04
C ALA A 27 -28.93 0.01 9.53
N MET A 28 -29.66 0.74 8.69
CA MET A 28 -29.53 0.65 7.24
C MET A 28 -28.33 1.43 6.69
N VAL A 29 -28.00 2.58 7.27
CA VAL A 29 -26.93 3.46 6.79
C VAL A 29 -25.55 3.03 7.33
N ALA A 30 -25.50 2.58 8.59
CA ALA A 30 -24.26 2.24 9.27
C ALA A 30 -23.40 1.19 8.53
N PRO A 31 -23.94 0.07 7.98
CA PRO A 31 -23.13 -0.91 7.24
C PRO A 31 -22.50 -0.32 5.99
N VAL A 32 -23.20 0.51 5.24
CA VAL A 32 -22.68 1.16 4.02
C VAL A 32 -21.58 2.14 4.38
N PHE A 33 -21.80 2.96 5.43
CA PHE A 33 -20.80 3.89 5.92
C PHE A 33 -19.53 3.18 6.40
N LEU A 34 -19.67 2.11 7.18
CA LEU A 34 -18.54 1.31 7.66
C LEU A 34 -17.77 0.66 6.49
N PHE A 35 -18.49 0.08 5.52
CA PHE A 35 -17.86 -0.48 4.33
C PHE A 35 -17.03 0.56 3.57
N MET A 36 -17.59 1.75 3.32
CA MET A 36 -16.86 2.84 2.69
C MET A 36 -15.62 3.26 3.49
N THR A 37 -15.77 3.36 4.81
CA THR A 37 -14.66 3.75 5.69
C THR A 37 -13.53 2.73 5.64
N PHE A 38 -13.82 1.44 5.75
CA PHE A 38 -12.81 0.38 5.65
C PHE A 38 -12.18 0.31 4.26
N ALA A 39 -12.96 0.52 3.19
CA ALA A 39 -12.43 0.59 1.84
C ALA A 39 -11.42 1.75 1.68
N LEU A 40 -11.72 2.93 2.22
CA LEU A 40 -10.80 4.06 2.20
C LEU A 40 -9.49 3.76 2.95
N ILE A 41 -9.59 3.10 4.12
CA ILE A 41 -8.40 2.71 4.89
C ILE A 41 -7.55 1.71 4.09
N GLU A 42 -8.16 0.69 3.47
CA GLU A 42 -7.44 -0.30 2.67
C GLU A 42 -6.73 0.35 1.47
N TYR A 43 -7.40 1.23 0.74
CA TYR A 43 -6.77 1.96 -0.36
C TYR A 43 -5.64 2.88 0.09
N ALA A 44 -5.76 3.51 1.26
CA ALA A 44 -4.67 4.29 1.84
C ALA A 44 -3.44 3.41 2.14
N VAL A 45 -3.64 2.19 2.62
CA VAL A 45 -2.56 1.21 2.85
C VAL A 45 -1.95 0.74 1.52
N ILE A 46 -2.75 0.49 0.48
CA ILE A 46 -2.26 0.15 -0.87
C ILE A 46 -1.36 1.26 -1.42
N PHE A 47 -1.79 2.53 -1.32
CA PHE A 47 -0.97 3.66 -1.74
C PHE A 47 0.31 3.80 -0.91
N GLY A 48 0.24 3.58 0.39
CA GLY A 48 1.41 3.54 1.26
C GLY A 48 2.40 2.45 0.86
N ALA A 49 1.91 1.25 0.56
CA ALA A 49 2.72 0.13 0.08
C ALA A 49 3.39 0.43 -1.27
N LEU A 50 2.64 1.01 -2.24
CA LEU A 50 3.20 1.46 -3.52
C LEU A 50 4.26 2.55 -3.34
N PHE A 51 4.03 3.50 -2.44
CA PHE A 51 5.01 4.52 -2.10
C PHE A 51 6.30 3.90 -1.54
N CYS A 52 6.18 2.92 -0.65
CA CYS A 52 7.33 2.19 -0.11
C CYS A 52 8.10 1.45 -1.20
N LEU A 53 7.42 0.76 -2.13
CA LEU A 53 8.06 0.08 -3.25
C LEU A 53 8.79 1.07 -4.17
N ASN A 54 8.12 2.18 -4.53
CA ASN A 54 8.71 3.21 -5.38
C ASN A 54 9.94 3.86 -4.72
N SER A 55 9.85 4.18 -3.44
CA SER A 55 10.97 4.75 -2.69
C SER A 55 12.14 3.78 -2.59
N ALA A 56 11.87 2.49 -2.34
CA ALA A 56 12.90 1.46 -2.23
C ALA A 56 13.61 1.21 -3.56
N THR A 57 12.88 1.10 -4.68
CA THR A 57 13.47 0.91 -6.01
C THR A 57 14.25 2.14 -6.46
N ALA A 58 13.75 3.35 -6.19
CA ALA A 58 14.44 4.60 -6.51
C ALA A 58 15.73 4.76 -5.69
N GLU A 59 15.69 4.44 -4.39
CA GLU A 59 16.89 4.50 -3.53
C GLU A 59 17.94 3.46 -3.97
N ALA A 60 17.51 2.23 -4.31
CA ALA A 60 18.39 1.21 -4.84
C ALA A 60 19.03 1.65 -6.16
N ALA A 61 18.25 2.24 -7.08
CA ALA A 61 18.75 2.79 -8.33
C ALA A 61 19.77 3.90 -8.10
N ARG A 62 19.45 4.86 -7.21
CA ARG A 62 20.36 5.96 -6.86
C ARG A 62 21.68 5.45 -6.31
N ARG A 63 21.69 4.44 -5.47
CA ARG A 63 22.92 3.82 -4.93
C ARG A 63 23.71 3.10 -6.01
N THR A 64 23.02 2.46 -6.95
CA THR A 64 23.63 1.69 -8.04
C THR A 64 24.30 2.58 -9.08
N THR A 65 23.87 3.84 -9.26
CA THR A 65 24.50 4.78 -10.19
C THR A 65 25.87 5.30 -9.72
N VAL A 66 26.23 5.09 -8.47
CA VAL A 66 27.54 5.53 -7.95
C VAL A 66 28.63 4.60 -8.47
N PHE A 67 29.58 5.16 -9.21
CA PHE A 67 30.74 4.43 -9.72
C PHE A 67 31.51 3.74 -8.58
N GLN A 68 31.84 2.49 -8.79
CA GLN A 68 32.58 1.65 -7.87
C GLN A 68 33.82 1.08 -8.58
N THR A 69 35.01 1.45 -8.12
CA THR A 69 36.25 0.93 -8.69
C THR A 69 36.32 -0.59 -8.51
N GLY A 70 36.61 -1.31 -9.59
CA GLY A 70 36.72 -2.77 -9.59
C GLY A 70 35.38 -3.51 -9.66
N PHE A 71 34.23 -2.81 -9.88
CA PHE A 71 32.96 -3.47 -10.08
C PHE A 71 32.81 -3.93 -11.52
N THR A 72 32.47 -5.20 -11.67
CA THR A 72 31.98 -5.78 -12.94
C THR A 72 30.47 -5.57 -13.06
N GLU A 73 29.91 -5.78 -14.26
CA GLU A 73 28.46 -5.72 -14.48
C GLU A 73 27.66 -6.56 -13.48
N ASN A 74 28.11 -7.79 -13.20
CA ASN A 74 27.46 -8.68 -12.25
C ASN A 74 27.56 -8.17 -10.80
N SER A 75 28.63 -7.47 -10.44
CA SER A 75 28.78 -6.86 -9.13
C SER A 75 27.73 -5.78 -8.89
N TYR A 76 27.38 -4.98 -9.92
CA TYR A 76 26.32 -3.99 -9.83
C TYR A 76 24.95 -4.61 -9.63
N VAL A 77 24.65 -5.77 -10.24
CA VAL A 77 23.39 -6.50 -10.00
C VAL A 77 23.28 -6.96 -8.55
N GLY A 78 24.33 -7.57 -8.01
CA GLY A 78 24.35 -8.01 -6.61
C GLY A 78 24.22 -6.84 -5.63
N PHE A 79 24.91 -5.72 -5.93
CA PHE A 79 24.80 -4.50 -5.15
C PHE A 79 23.39 -3.91 -5.19
N ALA A 80 22.77 -3.83 -6.37
CA ALA A 80 21.42 -3.33 -6.54
C ALA A 80 20.38 -4.17 -5.76
N GLN A 81 20.50 -5.49 -5.79
CA GLN A 81 19.65 -6.40 -5.00
C GLN A 81 19.81 -6.18 -3.50
N THR A 82 21.06 -6.03 -3.04
CA THR A 82 21.35 -5.77 -1.63
C THR A 82 20.81 -4.40 -1.21
N ALA A 83 21.00 -3.37 -2.03
CA ALA A 83 20.49 -2.04 -1.79
C ALA A 83 18.95 -2.03 -1.71
N LEU A 84 18.27 -2.73 -2.62
CA LEU A 84 16.82 -2.87 -2.63
C LEU A 84 16.32 -3.60 -1.37
N ASN A 85 16.97 -4.71 -1.01
CA ASN A 85 16.61 -5.46 0.18
C ASN A 85 16.76 -4.64 1.47
N ASN A 86 17.77 -3.77 1.54
CA ASN A 86 17.99 -2.89 2.69
C ASN A 86 17.03 -1.69 2.72
N ALA A 87 16.55 -1.24 1.55
CA ALA A 87 15.61 -0.13 1.45
C ALA A 87 14.15 -0.53 1.75
N LEU A 88 13.81 -1.82 1.63
CA LEU A 88 12.46 -2.30 1.94
C LEU A 88 12.20 -2.30 3.45
N PRO A 89 11.04 -1.77 3.89
CA PRO A 89 10.69 -1.70 5.31
C PRO A 89 10.45 -3.10 5.91
N THR A 90 10.96 -3.32 7.10
CA THR A 90 10.78 -4.57 7.86
C THR A 90 9.67 -4.50 8.92
N TYR A 91 9.19 -3.30 9.21
CA TYR A 91 8.23 -3.02 10.29
C TYR A 91 6.76 -3.15 9.85
N ILE A 92 6.48 -3.38 8.58
CA ILE A 92 5.11 -3.57 8.06
C ILE A 92 4.87 -5.08 7.93
N GLY A 93 4.63 -5.78 9.04
CA GLY A 93 4.23 -7.18 9.08
C GLY A 93 4.99 -8.08 8.07
N ALA A 94 4.24 -8.85 7.27
CA ALA A 94 4.78 -9.72 6.23
C ALA A 94 5.08 -9.00 4.89
N PHE A 95 5.11 -7.66 4.85
CA PHE A 95 5.29 -6.92 3.61
C PHE A 95 6.56 -7.36 2.84
N LYS A 96 7.69 -7.29 3.50
CA LYS A 96 8.99 -7.61 2.88
C LYS A 96 9.09 -9.06 2.41
N SER A 97 8.53 -10.01 3.13
CA SER A 97 8.57 -11.43 2.77
C SER A 97 7.73 -11.77 1.53
N ASN A 98 6.72 -10.96 1.23
CA ASN A 98 5.85 -11.13 0.06
C ASN A 98 6.32 -10.31 -1.15
N VAL A 99 7.42 -9.54 -1.02
CA VAL A 99 7.99 -8.76 -2.12
C VAL A 99 9.08 -9.57 -2.82
N THR A 100 8.83 -9.91 -4.07
CA THR A 100 9.86 -10.47 -4.97
C THR A 100 10.73 -9.32 -5.47
N GLN A 101 12.05 -9.47 -5.31
CA GLN A 101 13.06 -8.48 -5.66
C GLN A 101 13.90 -9.02 -6.81
N THR A 102 14.03 -8.25 -7.88
CA THR A 102 14.85 -8.61 -9.04
C THR A 102 15.70 -7.44 -9.48
N ALA A 103 16.95 -7.71 -9.83
CA ALA A 103 17.81 -6.78 -10.54
C ALA A 103 18.39 -7.51 -11.74
N THR A 104 18.29 -6.90 -12.91
CA THR A 104 18.74 -7.48 -14.20
C THR A 104 19.51 -6.46 -15.00
N LEU A 105 20.54 -6.94 -15.68
CA LEU A 105 21.27 -6.14 -16.66
C LEU A 105 20.48 -6.00 -17.94
N GLU A 106 20.50 -4.81 -18.51
CA GLU A 106 19.94 -4.53 -19.83
C GLU A 106 20.73 -3.44 -20.57
N ASN A 107 20.47 -3.31 -21.86
CA ASN A 107 21.05 -2.25 -22.67
C ASN A 107 20.09 -1.05 -22.73
N CYS A 108 20.58 0.13 -22.36
CA CYS A 108 19.84 1.40 -22.47
C CYS A 108 20.43 2.25 -23.59
N GLY A 109 20.20 1.82 -24.81
CA GLY A 109 20.85 2.42 -25.98
C GLY A 109 22.30 1.93 -26.13
N THR A 110 23.27 2.85 -26.02
CA THR A 110 24.71 2.54 -26.12
C THR A 110 25.33 2.21 -24.74
N GLU A 111 24.61 2.38 -23.67
CA GLU A 111 25.12 2.20 -22.30
C GLU A 111 24.50 0.97 -21.62
N ARG A 112 25.14 0.52 -20.56
CA ARG A 112 24.62 -0.57 -19.72
C ARG A 112 23.78 -0.02 -18.59
N CYS A 113 22.71 -0.73 -18.25
CA CYS A 113 21.81 -0.39 -17.17
C CYS A 113 21.51 -1.60 -16.29
N VAL A 114 21.15 -1.31 -15.06
CA VAL A 114 20.54 -2.29 -14.15
C VAL A 114 19.08 -1.90 -13.95
N ARG A 115 18.17 -2.80 -14.35
CA ARG A 115 16.73 -2.69 -14.06
C ARG A 115 16.46 -3.32 -12.71
N ILE A 116 15.89 -2.54 -11.81
CA ILE A 116 15.58 -2.92 -10.44
C ILE A 116 14.06 -2.96 -10.32
N LYS A 117 13.52 -4.11 -9.94
CA LYS A 117 12.07 -4.32 -9.82
C LYS A 117 11.72 -4.94 -8.49
N ALA A 118 10.66 -4.42 -7.87
CA ALA A 118 10.06 -4.95 -6.65
C ALA A 118 8.57 -5.23 -6.91
N VAL A 119 8.11 -6.45 -6.63
CA VAL A 119 6.74 -6.89 -6.87
C VAL A 119 6.18 -7.54 -5.63
N TYR A 120 5.12 -6.98 -5.07
CA TYR A 120 4.29 -7.66 -4.09
C TYR A 120 3.25 -8.50 -4.85
N SER A 121 3.46 -9.81 -4.88
CA SER A 121 2.60 -10.75 -5.60
C SER A 121 1.37 -11.12 -4.78
N ASN A 122 0.26 -11.42 -5.48
CA ASN A 122 -0.98 -11.91 -4.85
C ASN A 122 -1.50 -11.01 -3.72
N TYR A 123 -1.49 -9.69 -3.91
CA TYR A 123 -1.97 -8.76 -2.89
C TYR A 123 -3.44 -9.03 -2.52
N ALA A 124 -4.29 -9.30 -3.49
CA ALA A 124 -5.70 -9.61 -3.27
C ALA A 124 -5.94 -10.85 -2.39
N ALA A 125 -5.01 -11.83 -2.42
CA ALA A 125 -5.07 -13.01 -1.55
C ALA A 125 -4.40 -12.79 -0.19
N ASN A 126 -3.45 -11.85 -0.11
CA ASN A 126 -2.69 -11.54 1.10
C ASN A 126 -2.67 -10.03 1.37
N PRO A 127 -3.83 -9.41 1.62
CA PRO A 127 -3.91 -7.99 1.89
C PRO A 127 -3.23 -7.65 3.22
N LEU A 128 -2.73 -6.41 3.34
CA LEU A 128 -1.98 -5.99 4.53
C LEU A 128 -2.86 -5.74 5.74
N VAL A 129 -4.13 -5.39 5.56
CA VAL A 129 -5.03 -5.02 6.67
C VAL A 129 -6.35 -5.77 6.61
N PHE A 130 -7.17 -5.56 5.59
CA PHE A 130 -8.51 -6.15 5.52
C PHE A 130 -8.66 -7.10 4.33
N HIS A 131 -9.37 -8.22 4.55
CA HIS A 131 -9.73 -9.15 3.50
C HIS A 131 -11.02 -8.69 2.81
N PHE A 132 -10.88 -7.90 1.76
CA PHE A 132 -11.98 -7.54 0.87
C PHE A 132 -12.17 -8.59 -0.24
N PRO A 133 -13.32 -8.60 -0.92
CA PRO A 133 -13.50 -9.40 -2.12
C PRO A 133 -12.40 -9.11 -3.15
N GLN A 134 -11.79 -10.15 -3.72
CA GLN A 134 -10.61 -10.06 -4.60
C GLN A 134 -10.82 -9.18 -5.84
N PHE A 135 -12.08 -9.01 -6.29
CA PHE A 135 -12.40 -8.16 -7.44
C PHE A 135 -12.25 -6.65 -7.19
N ILE A 136 -12.13 -6.23 -5.90
CA ILE A 136 -11.95 -4.83 -5.51
C ILE A 136 -10.47 -4.50 -5.35
N LEU A 137 -9.66 -5.49 -4.99
CA LEU A 137 -8.24 -5.31 -4.69
C LEU A 137 -7.36 -5.55 -5.92
N PRO A 138 -6.22 -4.84 -6.06
CA PRO A 138 -5.25 -5.12 -7.11
C PRO A 138 -4.64 -6.51 -6.93
N SER A 139 -4.39 -7.20 -8.02
CA SER A 139 -3.77 -8.53 -7.99
C SER A 139 -2.31 -8.47 -7.52
N GLN A 140 -1.60 -7.40 -7.87
CA GLN A 140 -0.20 -7.19 -7.50
C GLN A 140 0.10 -5.70 -7.37
N LEU A 141 1.13 -5.37 -6.58
CA LEU A 141 1.72 -4.04 -6.51
C LEU A 141 3.15 -4.15 -7.03
N SER A 142 3.55 -3.28 -7.94
CA SER A 142 4.90 -3.32 -8.51
C SER A 142 5.48 -1.95 -8.67
N SER A 143 6.80 -1.87 -8.52
CA SER A 143 7.59 -0.70 -8.82
C SER A 143 8.86 -1.11 -9.54
N GLU A 144 9.34 -0.23 -10.41
CA GLU A 144 10.50 -0.46 -11.24
C GLU A 144 11.30 0.83 -11.38
N SER A 145 12.62 0.70 -11.33
CA SER A 145 13.57 1.79 -11.55
C SER A 145 14.75 1.28 -12.35
N VAL A 146 15.33 2.14 -13.19
CA VAL A 146 16.48 1.82 -14.03
C VAL A 146 17.64 2.71 -13.63
N ALA A 147 18.79 2.10 -13.36
CA ALA A 147 20.03 2.76 -13.04
C ALA A 147 21.03 2.57 -14.19
N ARG A 148 21.57 3.65 -14.72
CA ARG A 148 22.74 3.57 -15.61
C ARG A 148 23.96 3.21 -14.79
N ILE A 149 24.79 2.34 -15.32
CA ILE A 149 26.04 1.93 -14.70
C ILE A 149 27.20 2.26 -15.61
N GLU A 150 28.28 2.69 -15.00
CA GLU A 150 29.57 2.89 -15.65
C GLU A 150 30.52 1.79 -15.16
N VAL A 151 30.89 0.89 -16.05
CA VAL A 151 31.74 -0.25 -15.72
C VAL A 151 33.20 0.18 -15.86
N ASP A 152 34.04 -0.20 -14.89
CA ASP A 152 35.46 0.03 -14.96
C ASP A 152 36.07 -0.79 -16.10
N PRO A 153 36.66 -0.16 -17.16
CA PRO A 153 37.25 -0.87 -18.26
C PRO A 153 38.45 -1.74 -17.85
N LEU A 154 38.99 -1.53 -16.65
CA LEU A 154 40.10 -2.29 -16.09
C LEU A 154 39.67 -3.48 -15.20
N ALA A 155 38.36 -3.64 -14.97
CA ALA A 155 37.82 -4.67 -14.10
C ALA A 155 37.52 -6.01 -14.81
N ASN A 156 38.00 -6.19 -16.05
CA ASN A 156 37.85 -7.45 -16.84
C ASN A 156 39.00 -8.41 -16.59
#